data_d0365a6a933d93f50ce11f6f3f55c299
#
_entry.id   d0365a6a933d93f50ce11f6f3f55c299
#
_cell.length_a   1.000
_cell.length_b   1.000
_cell.length_c   1.000
_cell.angle_alpha   90.00
_cell.angle_beta   90.00
_cell.angle_gamma   90.00
#
_symmetry.space_group_name_H-M   'P 1'
#
loop_
_entity.id
_entity.type
_entity.pdbx_description
1 polymer ?
#
loop_
_entity_poly.entity_id
_entity_poly.type
_entity_poly.pdbx_seq_one_letter_code
_entity_poly.pdbx_strand_id
1 'polypeptide(L)'
;QMGAKAKWVPRFVVNWLKRIVHQDEINRFIEQEGDKQGVEWIEDCLAYLDTKVVVKGAEHLPAATDSRRYTFVSNHPLGGLDGLALGAVIGRKYEGQVKHLVNDLLMNLHGLAPLFIPINKTGKQSRNFPAIVEAGFSSDNHIIMFPAGLCSRRTNGVICDLEWKKTFI
;
A
#
# COMPACT_ATOMS: atom_id res chain seq x y z
N GLN A 1 -0.35 18.65 0.91
CA GLN A 1 -0.52 20.09 1.23
C GLN A 1 0.45 20.46 2.34
N MET A 2 1.64 20.89 1.98
CA MET A 2 2.53 21.54 2.94
C MET A 2 1.99 22.97 3.16
N GLY A 3 1.46 23.22 4.37
CA GLY A 3 0.92 24.50 4.74
C GLY A 3 1.96 25.63 4.70
N ALA A 4 1.56 26.88 4.97
CA ALA A 4 2.32 28.12 4.82
C ALA A 4 3.76 28.13 5.39
N LYS A 5 4.15 27.17 6.23
CA LYS A 5 5.52 27.00 6.74
C LYS A 5 6.52 26.43 5.73
N ALA A 6 6.05 25.86 4.60
CA ALA A 6 6.92 25.30 3.57
C ALA A 6 7.67 26.35 2.73
N LYS A 7 7.30 27.61 2.83
CA LYS A 7 7.97 28.71 2.12
C LYS A 7 9.42 28.97 2.56
N TRP A 8 9.87 28.34 3.62
CA TRP A 8 11.18 28.60 4.22
C TRP A 8 12.21 27.47 3.97
N VAL A 9 11.83 26.39 3.30
CA VAL A 9 12.77 25.31 2.99
C VAL A 9 13.59 25.72 1.75
N PRO A 10 14.93 25.83 1.87
CA PRO A 10 15.78 26.18 0.73
C PRO A 10 15.59 25.20 -0.44
N ARG A 11 15.61 25.71 -1.68
CA ARG A 11 15.40 24.91 -2.90
C ARG A 11 16.36 23.72 -2.99
N PHE A 12 17.62 23.88 -2.56
CA PHE A 12 18.60 22.79 -2.60
C PHE A 12 18.18 21.61 -1.68
N VAL A 13 17.59 21.89 -0.52
CA VAL A 13 17.07 20.84 0.39
C VAL A 13 15.90 20.10 -0.25
N VAL A 14 14.99 20.83 -0.90
CA VAL A 14 13.86 20.22 -1.62
C VAL A 14 14.39 19.34 -2.76
N ASN A 15 15.34 19.83 -3.55
CA ASN A 15 15.93 19.07 -4.65
C ASN A 15 16.71 17.84 -4.14
N TRP A 16 17.40 17.96 -3.03
CA TRP A 16 18.07 16.83 -2.39
C TRP A 16 17.09 15.76 -1.91
N LEU A 17 15.98 16.17 -1.26
CA LEU A 17 14.91 15.26 -0.85
C LEU A 17 14.26 14.57 -2.05
N LYS A 18 13.94 15.30 -3.13
CA LYS A 18 13.42 14.73 -4.37
C LYS A 18 14.33 13.64 -4.95
N ARG A 19 15.64 13.86 -4.90
CA ARG A 19 16.63 12.89 -5.36
C ARG A 19 16.65 11.64 -4.47
N ILE A 20 16.57 11.81 -3.13
CA ILE A 20 16.54 10.67 -2.19
C ILE A 20 15.31 9.81 -2.40
N VAL A 21 14.15 10.42 -2.63
CA VAL A 21 12.90 9.67 -2.85
C VAL A 21 12.71 9.24 -4.30
N HIS A 22 13.70 9.45 -5.16
CA HIS A 22 13.64 9.09 -6.59
C HIS A 22 12.39 9.63 -7.30
N GLN A 23 11.98 10.88 -6.96
CA GLN A 23 10.73 11.46 -7.42
C GLN A 23 10.60 11.45 -8.95
N ASP A 24 11.66 11.77 -9.67
CA ASP A 24 11.64 11.86 -11.14
C ASP A 24 11.48 10.46 -11.79
N GLU A 25 12.03 9.42 -11.16
CA GLU A 25 11.88 8.03 -11.60
C GLU A 25 10.45 7.54 -11.37
N ILE A 26 9.89 7.84 -10.19
CA ILE A 26 8.50 7.50 -9.85
C ILE A 26 7.53 8.20 -10.80
N ASN A 27 7.73 9.50 -11.05
CA ASN A 27 6.86 10.26 -11.97
C ASN A 27 6.94 9.70 -13.39
N ARG A 28 8.14 9.36 -13.87
CA ARG A 28 8.32 8.77 -15.19
C ARG A 28 7.60 7.42 -15.31
N PHE A 29 7.70 6.57 -14.30
CA PHE A 29 6.97 5.32 -14.26
C PHE A 29 5.45 5.56 -14.32
N ILE A 30 4.92 6.47 -13.49
CA ILE A 30 3.48 6.81 -13.47
C ILE A 30 3.02 7.32 -14.85
N GLU A 31 3.84 8.16 -15.52
CA GLU A 31 3.55 8.65 -16.87
C GLU A 31 3.57 7.52 -17.92
N GLN A 32 4.50 6.57 -17.82
CA GLN A 32 4.61 5.43 -18.73
C GLN A 32 3.44 4.46 -18.61
N GLU A 33 2.96 4.23 -17.39
CA GLU A 33 1.84 3.30 -17.15
C GLU A 33 0.48 3.89 -17.53
N GLY A 34 0.39 5.20 -17.74
CA GLY A 34 -0.80 5.87 -18.27
C GLY A 34 -2.07 5.54 -17.49
N ASP A 35 -3.06 4.95 -18.17
CA ASP A 35 -4.39 4.64 -17.60
C ASP A 35 -4.49 3.25 -16.96
N LYS A 36 -3.41 2.47 -16.91
CA LYS A 36 -3.42 1.17 -16.24
C LYS A 36 -3.76 1.31 -14.76
N GLN A 37 -4.48 0.34 -14.22
CA GLN A 37 -4.93 0.36 -12.84
C GLN A 37 -4.94 -1.04 -12.20
N GLY A 38 -5.01 -1.04 -10.87
CA GLY A 38 -5.24 -2.25 -10.12
C GLY A 38 -4.05 -3.20 -10.11
N VAL A 39 -4.32 -4.50 -10.28
CA VAL A 39 -3.32 -5.57 -10.19
C VAL A 39 -2.31 -5.48 -11.33
N GLU A 40 -2.75 -5.12 -12.54
CA GLU A 40 -1.87 -4.94 -13.69
C GLU A 40 -0.82 -3.85 -13.42
N TRP A 41 -1.24 -2.71 -12.89
CA TRP A 41 -0.31 -1.64 -12.49
C TRP A 41 0.70 -2.10 -11.42
N ILE A 42 0.26 -2.93 -10.46
CA ILE A 42 1.15 -3.51 -9.45
C ILE A 42 2.22 -4.38 -10.11
N GLU A 43 1.84 -5.24 -11.04
CA GLU A 43 2.76 -6.16 -11.73
C GLU A 43 3.78 -5.40 -12.57
N ASP A 44 3.35 -4.37 -13.28
CA ASP A 44 4.26 -3.51 -14.05
C ASP A 44 5.22 -2.75 -13.12
N CYS A 45 4.74 -2.28 -11.96
CA CYS A 45 5.59 -1.66 -10.96
C CYS A 45 6.65 -2.62 -10.40
N LEU A 46 6.27 -3.87 -10.10
CA LEU A 46 7.22 -4.90 -9.66
C LEU A 46 8.25 -5.22 -10.75
N ALA A 47 7.81 -5.29 -12.00
CA ALA A 47 8.70 -5.50 -13.15
C ALA A 47 9.66 -4.32 -13.33
N TYR A 48 9.17 -3.08 -13.25
CA TYR A 48 9.99 -1.87 -13.32
C TYR A 48 11.06 -1.83 -12.22
N LEU A 49 10.73 -2.32 -11.02
CA LEU A 49 11.64 -2.41 -9.88
C LEU A 49 12.56 -3.65 -9.94
N ASP A 50 12.53 -4.42 -11.03
CA ASP A 50 13.26 -5.70 -11.18
C ASP A 50 13.04 -6.63 -9.98
N THR A 51 11.80 -6.67 -9.48
CA THR A 51 11.45 -7.39 -8.26
C THR A 51 10.78 -8.71 -8.59
N LYS A 52 11.42 -9.80 -8.16
CA LYS A 52 10.85 -11.14 -8.27
C LYS A 52 10.14 -11.54 -6.98
N VAL A 53 8.84 -11.80 -7.06
CA VAL A 53 8.05 -12.30 -5.94
C VAL A 53 8.10 -13.84 -5.93
N VAL A 54 8.60 -14.41 -4.84
CA VAL A 54 8.63 -15.86 -4.64
C VAL A 54 7.66 -16.20 -3.52
N VAL A 55 6.61 -16.95 -3.84
CA VAL A 55 5.57 -17.34 -2.89
C VAL A 55 5.81 -18.76 -2.42
N LYS A 56 5.77 -18.98 -1.11
CA LYS A 56 5.77 -20.31 -0.49
C LYS A 56 4.49 -20.49 0.31
N GLY A 57 3.87 -21.64 0.23
CA GLY A 57 2.63 -21.95 0.94
C GLY A 57 1.38 -21.37 0.27
N ALA A 58 1.42 -21.03 -1.02
CA ALA A 58 0.27 -20.51 -1.76
C ALA A 58 -0.91 -21.50 -1.78
N GLU A 59 -0.64 -22.79 -1.62
CA GLU A 59 -1.62 -23.88 -1.50
C GLU A 59 -2.50 -23.76 -0.24
N HIS A 60 -2.05 -23.03 0.78
CA HIS A 60 -2.83 -22.76 1.99
C HIS A 60 -3.80 -21.60 1.87
N LEU A 61 -3.69 -20.80 0.80
CA LEU A 61 -4.66 -19.74 0.56
C LEU A 61 -6.03 -20.33 0.24
N PRO A 62 -7.13 -19.73 0.75
CA PRO A 62 -8.49 -20.16 0.43
C PRO A 62 -8.71 -20.29 -1.08
N ALA A 63 -9.58 -21.21 -1.49
CA ALA A 63 -9.91 -21.36 -2.92
C ALA A 63 -10.54 -20.05 -3.46
N ALA A 64 -10.25 -19.71 -4.71
CA ALA A 64 -10.85 -18.54 -5.35
C ALA A 64 -12.38 -18.65 -5.51
N THR A 65 -12.88 -19.89 -5.52
CA THR A 65 -14.32 -20.21 -5.56
C THR A 65 -15.02 -20.14 -4.20
N ASP A 66 -14.26 -19.86 -3.12
CA ASP A 66 -14.84 -19.69 -1.80
C ASP A 66 -15.62 -18.37 -1.74
N SER A 67 -16.89 -18.43 -1.36
CA SER A 67 -17.77 -17.25 -1.28
C SER A 67 -17.50 -16.37 -0.05
N ARG A 68 -16.64 -16.83 0.87
CA ARG A 68 -16.26 -16.05 2.05
C ARG A 68 -15.27 -14.95 1.70
N ARG A 69 -15.37 -13.85 2.41
CA ARG A 69 -14.37 -12.77 2.34
C ARG A 69 -13.31 -12.96 3.40
N TYR A 70 -12.08 -12.65 3.04
CA TYR A 70 -10.93 -12.84 3.91
C TYR A 70 -10.21 -11.52 4.15
N THR A 71 -9.69 -11.36 5.35
CA THR A 71 -8.74 -10.31 5.68
C THR A 71 -7.34 -10.92 5.76
N PHE A 72 -6.49 -10.58 4.82
CA PHE A 72 -5.09 -10.98 4.79
C PHE A 72 -4.26 -9.99 5.58
N VAL A 73 -3.56 -10.47 6.57
CA VAL A 73 -2.71 -9.64 7.44
C VAL A 73 -1.26 -10.06 7.30
N SER A 74 -0.35 -9.10 7.31
CA SER A 74 1.07 -9.37 7.13
C SER A 74 1.94 -8.43 7.95
N ASN A 75 3.17 -8.85 8.19
CA ASN A 75 4.26 -7.98 8.60
C ASN A 75 4.58 -6.99 7.45
N HIS A 76 5.29 -5.93 7.78
CA HIS A 76 5.56 -4.84 6.84
C HIS A 76 7.05 -4.47 6.80
N PRO A 77 7.95 -5.42 6.50
CA PRO A 77 9.39 -5.20 6.61
C PRO A 77 9.93 -4.16 5.64
N LEU A 78 9.46 -4.15 4.39
CA LEU A 78 10.01 -3.34 3.29
C LEU A 78 9.11 -2.14 2.90
N GLY A 79 7.95 -1.99 3.52
CA GLY A 79 7.05 -0.89 3.21
C GLY A 79 6.26 -1.09 1.92
N GLY A 80 6.32 -0.11 1.00
CA GLY A 80 5.52 -0.15 -0.23
C GLY A 80 5.66 -1.45 -1.02
N LEU A 81 6.85 -2.03 -1.03
CA LEU A 81 7.13 -3.27 -1.76
C LEU A 81 6.35 -4.47 -1.22
N ASP A 82 6.13 -4.56 0.10
CA ASP A 82 5.30 -5.62 0.69
C ASP A 82 3.84 -5.50 0.22
N GLY A 83 3.34 -4.25 0.17
CA GLY A 83 2.00 -3.96 -0.32
C GLY A 83 1.83 -4.39 -1.78
N LEU A 84 2.81 -4.07 -2.64
CA LEU A 84 2.80 -4.45 -4.04
C LEU A 84 2.89 -5.98 -4.19
N ALA A 85 3.84 -6.63 -3.52
CA ALA A 85 4.02 -8.08 -3.63
C ALA A 85 2.77 -8.85 -3.17
N LEU A 86 2.22 -8.51 -2.01
CA LEU A 86 1.03 -9.16 -1.48
C LEU A 86 -0.20 -8.82 -2.34
N GLY A 87 -0.31 -7.58 -2.81
CA GLY A 87 -1.35 -7.14 -3.74
C GLY A 87 -1.35 -7.90 -5.06
N ALA A 88 -0.16 -8.15 -5.64
CA ALA A 88 -0.04 -8.96 -6.84
C ALA A 88 -0.50 -10.40 -6.61
N VAL A 89 -0.02 -11.04 -5.54
CA VAL A 89 -0.33 -12.44 -5.24
C VAL A 89 -1.82 -12.65 -4.95
N ILE A 90 -2.38 -11.87 -4.04
CA ILE A 90 -3.78 -11.97 -3.64
C ILE A 90 -4.69 -11.46 -4.75
N GLY A 91 -4.35 -10.31 -5.36
CA GLY A 91 -5.14 -9.74 -6.44
C GLY A 91 -5.22 -10.66 -7.66
N ARG A 92 -4.12 -11.32 -8.04
CA ARG A 92 -4.14 -12.29 -9.15
C ARG A 92 -4.99 -13.51 -8.80
N LYS A 93 -4.88 -14.05 -7.59
CA LYS A 93 -5.64 -15.22 -7.16
C LYS A 93 -7.14 -14.97 -7.12
N TYR A 94 -7.57 -13.78 -6.72
CA TYR A 94 -8.99 -13.43 -6.54
C TYR A 94 -9.48 -12.42 -7.58
N GLU A 95 -8.91 -12.44 -8.79
CA GLU A 95 -9.38 -11.69 -9.96
C GLU A 95 -9.55 -10.18 -9.71
N GLY A 96 -8.65 -9.60 -8.92
CA GLY A 96 -8.66 -8.18 -8.58
C GLY A 96 -9.64 -7.80 -7.46
N GLN A 97 -10.39 -8.74 -6.90
CA GLN A 97 -11.33 -8.49 -5.79
C GLN A 97 -10.59 -8.32 -4.47
N VAL A 98 -9.78 -7.28 -4.39
CA VAL A 98 -8.94 -6.98 -3.24
C VAL A 98 -8.88 -5.49 -2.97
N LYS A 99 -8.85 -5.13 -1.69
CA LYS A 99 -8.65 -3.76 -1.21
C LYS A 99 -7.54 -3.73 -0.18
N HIS A 100 -6.74 -2.68 -0.21
CA HIS A 100 -5.68 -2.42 0.76
C HIS A 100 -6.07 -1.30 1.70
N LEU A 101 -5.92 -1.52 2.99
CA LEU A 101 -6.06 -0.47 3.99
C LEU A 101 -4.75 0.33 4.04
N VAL A 102 -4.76 1.56 3.55
CA VAL A 102 -3.54 2.36 3.32
C VAL A 102 -3.62 3.77 3.92
N ASN A 103 -2.45 4.39 4.09
CA ASN A 103 -2.38 5.82 4.40
C ASN A 103 -2.95 6.63 3.22
N ASP A 104 -3.75 7.65 3.53
CA ASP A 104 -4.40 8.53 2.55
C ASP A 104 -3.43 9.23 1.58
N LEU A 105 -2.16 9.41 1.97
CA LEU A 105 -1.12 9.92 1.07
C LEU A 105 -0.91 9.06 -0.18
N LEU A 106 -1.18 7.75 -0.08
CA LEU A 106 -1.02 6.84 -1.21
C LEU A 106 -2.12 6.98 -2.27
N MET A 107 -3.20 7.70 -1.98
CA MET A 107 -4.26 8.00 -2.95
C MET A 107 -3.76 8.84 -4.14
N ASN A 108 -2.58 9.45 -4.03
CA ASN A 108 -1.93 10.13 -5.16
C ASN A 108 -1.36 9.17 -6.22
N LEU A 109 -1.27 7.88 -5.91
CA LEU A 109 -0.92 6.83 -6.87
C LEU A 109 -2.19 6.38 -7.59
N HIS A 110 -2.56 7.09 -8.64
CA HIS A 110 -3.85 6.92 -9.33
C HIS A 110 -4.06 5.49 -9.85
N GLY A 111 -3.01 4.83 -10.33
CA GLY A 111 -3.06 3.43 -10.77
C GLY A 111 -3.47 2.45 -9.67
N LEU A 112 -3.19 2.76 -8.40
CA LEU A 112 -3.55 1.94 -7.24
C LEU A 112 -4.81 2.40 -6.52
N ALA A 113 -5.30 3.60 -6.79
CA ALA A 113 -6.45 4.18 -6.08
C ALA A 113 -7.69 3.26 -6.05
N PRO A 114 -8.02 2.52 -7.14
CA PRO A 114 -9.13 1.57 -7.11
C PRO A 114 -9.00 0.45 -6.09
N LEU A 115 -7.77 0.11 -5.69
CA LEU A 115 -7.48 -0.94 -4.71
C LEU A 115 -7.41 -0.43 -3.27
N PHE A 116 -7.53 0.88 -3.02
CA PHE A 116 -7.23 1.45 -1.72
C PHE A 116 -8.48 1.80 -0.91
N ILE A 117 -8.40 1.51 0.39
CA ILE A 117 -9.27 2.06 1.44
C ILE A 117 -8.38 3.02 2.23
N PRO A 118 -8.53 4.35 2.04
CA PRO A 118 -7.66 5.33 2.70
C PRO A 118 -7.97 5.46 4.19
N ILE A 119 -6.92 5.43 5.02
CA ILE A 119 -6.97 5.79 6.43
C ILE A 119 -6.07 6.98 6.71
N ASN A 120 -6.59 7.98 7.39
CA ASN A 120 -5.79 9.13 7.81
C ASN A 120 -5.11 8.83 9.15
N LYS A 121 -3.76 8.84 9.13
CA LYS A 121 -2.94 8.65 10.34
C LYS A 121 -2.47 9.97 10.98
N THR A 122 -2.53 11.09 10.26
CA THR A 122 -1.84 12.33 10.62
C THR A 122 -2.73 13.57 10.55
N GLY A 123 -3.95 13.52 11.09
CA GLY A 123 -4.82 14.67 11.05
C GLY A 123 -6.21 14.42 11.59
N LYS A 124 -7.09 15.42 11.49
CA LYS A 124 -8.51 15.20 11.75
C LYS A 124 -9.05 14.24 10.69
N GLN A 125 -9.53 13.11 11.12
CA GLN A 125 -10.23 12.18 10.22
C GLN A 125 -11.39 12.93 9.54
N SER A 126 -11.55 12.72 8.25
CA SER A 126 -12.74 13.16 7.54
C SER A 126 -13.99 12.63 8.25
N ARG A 127 -15.06 13.43 8.32
CA ARG A 127 -16.33 12.98 8.88
C ARG A 127 -16.87 11.72 8.21
N ASN A 128 -16.47 11.48 6.98
CA ASN A 128 -16.89 10.32 6.18
C ASN A 128 -15.97 9.10 6.35
N PHE A 129 -14.91 9.20 7.16
CA PHE A 129 -13.95 8.11 7.34
C PHE A 129 -14.58 6.79 7.80
N PRO A 130 -15.45 6.76 8.82
CA PRO A 130 -16.09 5.52 9.23
C PRO A 130 -16.90 4.89 8.10
N ALA A 131 -17.63 5.68 7.34
CA ALA A 131 -18.45 5.20 6.22
C ALA A 131 -17.57 4.62 5.08
N ILE A 132 -16.42 5.20 4.78
CA ILE A 132 -15.47 4.69 3.76
C ILE A 132 -14.91 3.32 4.19
N VAL A 133 -14.50 3.21 5.45
CA VAL A 133 -14.00 1.94 6.00
C VAL A 133 -15.10 0.88 6.01
N GLU A 134 -16.27 1.22 6.51
CA GLU A 134 -17.42 0.32 6.54
C GLU A 134 -17.81 -0.15 5.13
N ALA A 135 -17.90 0.76 4.17
CA ALA A 135 -18.16 0.41 2.77
C ALA A 135 -17.08 -0.54 2.20
N GLY A 136 -15.80 -0.30 2.52
CA GLY A 136 -14.71 -1.17 2.11
C GLY A 136 -14.83 -2.58 2.68
N PHE A 137 -15.08 -2.69 3.99
CA PHE A 137 -15.26 -3.97 4.67
C PHE A 137 -16.59 -4.66 4.37
N SER A 138 -17.60 -3.93 3.94
CA SER A 138 -18.90 -4.49 3.53
C SER A 138 -18.94 -4.87 2.04
N SER A 139 -17.91 -4.55 1.28
CA SER A 139 -17.80 -4.90 -0.15
C SER A 139 -17.50 -6.39 -0.33
N ASP A 140 -17.64 -6.89 -1.55
CA ASP A 140 -17.30 -8.27 -1.90
C ASP A 140 -15.77 -8.49 -2.03
N ASN A 141 -14.97 -7.50 -1.70
CA ASN A 141 -13.52 -7.59 -1.81
C ASN A 141 -12.89 -8.24 -0.57
N HIS A 142 -11.81 -8.95 -0.78
CA HIS A 142 -10.88 -9.33 0.27
C HIS A 142 -10.11 -8.09 0.75
N ILE A 143 -9.68 -8.08 1.99
CA ILE A 143 -8.94 -6.95 2.58
C ILE A 143 -7.49 -7.36 2.83
N ILE A 144 -6.56 -6.51 2.43
CA ILE A 144 -5.14 -6.61 2.81
C ILE A 144 -4.82 -5.49 3.79
N MET A 145 -4.17 -5.84 4.88
CA MET A 145 -3.74 -4.86 5.86
C MET A 145 -2.45 -5.26 6.58
N PHE A 146 -1.76 -4.24 7.06
CA PHE A 146 -0.52 -4.37 7.83
C PHE A 146 -0.76 -3.82 9.24
N PRO A 147 -1.09 -4.69 10.23
CA PRO A 147 -1.58 -4.25 11.54
C PRO A 147 -0.58 -3.40 12.34
N ALA A 148 0.73 -3.60 12.14
CA ALA A 148 1.76 -2.75 12.74
C ALA A 148 1.66 -1.30 12.26
N GLY A 149 1.21 -1.10 11.03
CA GLY A 149 1.00 0.21 10.40
C GLY A 149 2.28 0.99 10.08
N LEU A 150 3.45 0.42 10.34
CA LEU A 150 4.78 0.95 10.08
C LEU A 150 5.71 -0.20 9.69
N CYS A 151 6.75 0.12 8.92
CA CYS A 151 7.77 -0.85 8.52
C CYS A 151 8.62 -1.31 9.69
N SER A 152 9.26 -2.48 9.53
CA SER A 152 10.25 -3.00 10.48
C SER A 152 11.37 -1.98 10.71
N ARG A 153 11.96 -2.03 11.89
CA ARG A 153 13.00 -1.09 12.29
C ARG A 153 14.21 -1.82 12.84
N ARG A 154 15.37 -1.18 12.66
CA ARG A 154 16.59 -1.66 13.28
C ARG A 154 16.65 -1.15 14.72
N THR A 155 16.62 -2.07 15.68
CA THR A 155 16.77 -1.81 17.12
C THR A 155 17.93 -2.63 17.63
N ASN A 156 18.92 -2.00 18.24
CA ASN A 156 20.14 -2.66 18.76
C ASN A 156 20.86 -3.54 17.71
N GLY A 157 20.89 -3.07 16.44
CA GLY A 157 21.57 -3.80 15.35
C GLY A 157 20.73 -4.90 14.69
N VAL A 158 19.58 -5.27 15.25
CA VAL A 158 18.67 -6.30 14.73
C VAL A 158 17.45 -5.65 14.07
N ILE A 159 17.03 -6.19 12.92
CA ILE A 159 15.78 -5.76 12.27
C ILE A 159 14.63 -6.51 12.93
N CYS A 160 13.68 -5.76 13.46
CA CYS A 160 12.51 -6.30 14.16
C CYS A 160 11.23 -5.71 13.59
N ASP A 161 10.21 -6.54 13.46
CA ASP A 161 8.86 -6.09 13.20
C ASP A 161 8.29 -5.34 14.41
N LEU A 162 7.40 -4.40 14.14
CA LEU A 162 6.69 -3.70 15.19
C LEU A 162 5.49 -4.52 15.66
N GLU A 163 5.09 -4.29 16.91
CA GLU A 163 3.92 -4.92 17.49
C GLU A 163 2.65 -4.60 16.70
N TRP A 164 1.84 -5.60 16.45
CA TRP A 164 0.55 -5.44 15.79
C TRP A 164 -0.44 -4.73 16.71
N LYS A 165 -1.10 -3.73 16.17
CA LYS A 165 -2.17 -3.02 16.86
C LYS A 165 -3.44 -3.87 16.83
N LYS A 166 -4.17 -3.94 17.94
CA LYS A 166 -5.42 -4.73 18.05
C LYS A 166 -6.57 -4.21 17.18
N THR A 167 -6.38 -3.12 16.46
CA THR A 167 -7.41 -2.46 15.64
C THR A 167 -7.78 -3.22 14.35
N PHE A 168 -7.19 -4.39 14.12
CA PHE A 168 -7.54 -5.22 12.96
C PHE A 168 -8.52 -6.37 13.30
N ILE A 169 -8.88 -6.51 14.57
CA ILE A 169 -9.84 -7.51 15.08
C ILE A 169 -11.23 -6.90 15.12
#